data_5a9cd6677c55040be8385ae8fc3e8219
#
_entry.id   5a9cd6677c55040be8385ae8fc3e8219
#
_cell.length_a   1.000
_cell.length_b   1.000
_cell.length_c   1.000
_cell.angle_alpha   90.00
_cell.angle_beta   90.00
_cell.angle_gamma   90.00
#
_symmetry.space_group_name_H-M   'P 1'
#
loop_
_entity.id
_entity.type
_entity.pdbx_description
1 polymer ?
#
loop_
_entity_poly.entity_id
_entity_poly.type
_entity_poly.pdbx_seq_one_letter_code
_entity_poly.pdbx_strand_id
1 'polypeptide(L)'
;MRKTVPLILFCASLLPLAASAASFDCTRATTAAEITVCDNPSLNRMDEDLAVQYRSLLNQLPPRQAAQLRDDQRSWLVARDSCGADVRCLKARYQERLARLDEY
;
A
#
# COMPACT_ATOMS: atom_id res chain seq x y z
N MET A 1 4.84 14.22 57.42
CA MET A 1 4.71 14.81 56.08
C MET A 1 4.41 13.74 55.10
N ARG A 2 3.23 13.74 54.54
CA ARG A 2 2.85 12.77 53.53
C ARG A 2 3.22 13.32 52.18
N LYS A 3 4.16 12.68 51.53
CA LYS A 3 4.46 12.97 50.12
C LYS A 3 3.37 12.30 49.26
N THR A 4 2.50 13.08 48.69
CA THR A 4 1.58 12.63 47.65
C THR A 4 2.42 12.39 46.38
N VAL A 5 2.59 11.15 46.04
CA VAL A 5 3.17 10.80 44.73
C VAL A 5 2.05 11.02 43.70
N PRO A 6 2.25 11.93 42.73
CA PRO A 6 1.24 12.06 41.68
C PRO A 6 1.20 10.76 40.91
N LEU A 7 0.03 10.16 40.86
CA LEU A 7 -0.25 9.05 39.97
C LEU A 7 -0.17 9.61 38.56
N ILE A 8 0.95 9.39 37.90
CA ILE A 8 1.06 9.68 36.48
C ILE A 8 0.25 8.59 35.81
N LEU A 9 -0.99 8.90 35.48
CA LEU A 9 -1.76 8.10 34.53
C LEU A 9 -1.05 8.18 33.19
N PHE A 10 -0.25 7.18 32.90
CA PHE A 10 0.19 6.93 31.54
C PHE A 10 -1.06 6.50 30.77
N CYS A 11 -1.74 7.44 30.15
CA CYS A 11 -2.62 7.12 29.05
C CYS A 11 -1.70 6.63 27.93
N ALA A 12 -1.47 5.32 27.88
CA ALA A 12 -1.06 4.69 26.65
C ALA A 12 -2.16 4.99 25.66
N SER A 13 -1.97 6.04 24.85
CA SER A 13 -2.78 6.22 23.64
C SER A 13 -2.47 5.02 22.79
N LEU A 14 -3.34 4.04 22.83
CA LEU A 14 -3.45 3.03 21.81
C LEU A 14 -3.83 3.82 20.55
N LEU A 15 -2.80 4.29 19.84
CA LEU A 15 -2.97 4.67 18.46
C LEU A 15 -3.57 3.43 17.80
N PRO A 16 -4.79 3.53 17.22
CA PRO A 16 -5.24 2.42 16.40
C PRO A 16 -4.14 2.19 15.42
N LEU A 17 -3.55 0.99 15.46
CA LEU A 17 -2.78 0.50 14.33
C LEU A 17 -3.72 0.70 13.16
N ALA A 18 -3.46 1.78 12.38
CA ALA A 18 -4.13 1.96 11.13
C ALA A 18 -3.92 0.65 10.40
N ALA A 19 -5.00 -0.11 10.19
CA ALA A 19 -4.98 -1.35 9.44
C ALA A 19 -4.79 -1.02 7.96
N SER A 20 -3.84 -0.14 7.65
CA SER A 20 -3.43 0.21 6.31
C SER A 20 -2.19 -0.58 5.99
N ALA A 21 -2.39 -1.87 5.81
CA ALA A 21 -1.37 -2.68 5.22
C ALA A 21 -1.19 -2.32 3.73
N ALA A 22 -2.20 -1.79 3.06
CA ALA A 22 -2.13 -1.31 1.69
C ALA A 22 -1.20 -0.09 1.56
N SER A 23 -0.64 0.12 0.35
CA SER A 23 0.23 1.25 0.01
C SER A 23 -0.48 2.61 0.06
N PHE A 24 -1.78 2.61 0.18
CA PHE A 24 -2.64 3.78 0.30
C PHE A 24 -3.50 3.69 1.55
N ASP A 25 -4.04 4.82 1.98
CA ASP A 25 -4.90 4.89 3.17
C ASP A 25 -6.27 4.26 2.87
N CYS A 26 -6.56 3.11 3.48
CA CYS A 26 -7.81 2.40 3.28
C CYS A 26 -9.04 3.21 3.74
N THR A 27 -8.87 4.16 4.66
CA THR A 27 -9.97 5.05 5.06
C THR A 27 -10.36 6.04 3.98
N ARG A 28 -9.49 6.22 2.97
CA ARG A 28 -9.71 7.11 1.81
C ARG A 28 -9.94 6.35 0.52
N ALA A 29 -10.07 5.03 0.59
CA ALA A 29 -10.37 4.21 -0.57
C ALA A 29 -11.71 4.61 -1.17
N THR A 30 -11.72 4.96 -2.45
CA THR A 30 -12.92 5.46 -3.15
C THR A 30 -13.33 4.57 -4.31
N THR A 31 -12.38 3.87 -4.94
CA THR A 31 -12.69 2.97 -6.04
C THR A 31 -13.06 1.58 -5.52
N ALA A 32 -13.87 0.85 -6.29
CA ALA A 32 -14.20 -0.54 -5.95
C ALA A 32 -12.94 -1.41 -5.85
N ALA A 33 -11.96 -1.19 -6.70
CA ALA A 33 -10.68 -1.90 -6.65
C ALA A 33 -9.92 -1.61 -5.35
N GLU A 34 -9.78 -0.35 -4.95
CA GLU A 34 -9.12 0.04 -3.70
C GLU A 34 -9.80 -0.57 -2.47
N ILE A 35 -11.13 -0.51 -2.40
CA ILE A 35 -11.90 -1.10 -1.31
C ILE A 35 -11.67 -2.61 -1.25
N THR A 36 -11.66 -3.28 -2.40
CA THR A 36 -11.44 -4.73 -2.46
C THR A 36 -10.02 -5.11 -2.03
N VAL A 37 -9.02 -4.33 -2.42
CA VAL A 37 -7.63 -4.54 -1.98
C VAL A 37 -7.53 -4.40 -0.46
N CYS A 38 -8.19 -3.41 0.13
CA CYS A 38 -8.21 -3.21 1.58
C CYS A 38 -8.88 -4.36 2.32
N ASP A 39 -9.97 -4.92 1.77
CA ASP A 39 -10.79 -5.95 2.40
C ASP A 39 -10.24 -7.37 2.21
N ASN A 40 -9.34 -7.58 1.25
CA ASN A 40 -8.80 -8.90 0.95
C ASN A 40 -7.35 -9.00 1.44
N PRO A 41 -7.05 -9.84 2.46
CA PRO A 41 -5.69 -9.93 3.02
C PRO A 41 -4.60 -10.29 2.02
N SER A 42 -4.90 -11.15 1.05
CA SER A 42 -3.96 -11.55 0.00
C SER A 42 -3.62 -10.39 -0.94
N LEU A 43 -4.64 -9.67 -1.41
CA LEU A 43 -4.46 -8.49 -2.26
C LEU A 43 -3.75 -7.36 -1.51
N ASN A 44 -4.09 -7.17 -0.26
CA ASN A 44 -3.46 -6.18 0.60
C ASN A 44 -1.96 -6.43 0.72
N ARG A 45 -1.55 -7.68 0.94
CA ARG A 45 -0.14 -8.06 1.00
C ARG A 45 0.58 -7.85 -0.34
N MET A 46 -0.06 -8.21 -1.46
CA MET A 46 0.50 -7.98 -2.78
C MET A 46 0.72 -6.48 -3.04
N ASP A 47 -0.21 -5.65 -2.60
CA ASP A 47 -0.10 -4.20 -2.73
C ASP A 47 1.07 -3.65 -1.91
N GLU A 48 1.25 -4.13 -0.68
CA GLU A 48 2.40 -3.76 0.14
C GLU A 48 3.73 -4.15 -0.50
N ASP A 49 3.82 -5.39 -0.96
CA ASP A 49 5.04 -5.91 -1.60
C ASP A 49 5.38 -5.06 -2.83
N LEU A 50 4.38 -4.73 -3.61
CA LEU A 50 4.55 -3.88 -4.79
C LEU A 50 5.04 -2.48 -4.42
N ALA A 51 4.48 -1.89 -3.38
CA ALA A 51 4.88 -0.56 -2.92
C ALA A 51 6.33 -0.52 -2.44
N VAL A 52 6.77 -1.54 -1.71
CA VAL A 52 8.16 -1.67 -1.24
C VAL A 52 9.11 -1.78 -2.43
N GLN A 53 8.81 -2.65 -3.38
CA GLN A 53 9.64 -2.88 -4.56
C GLN A 53 9.70 -1.65 -5.47
N TYR A 54 8.57 -1.00 -5.69
CA TYR A 54 8.48 0.23 -6.48
C TYR A 54 9.33 1.35 -5.88
N ARG A 55 9.23 1.62 -4.58
CA ARG A 55 10.05 2.64 -3.92
C ARG A 55 11.53 2.32 -3.96
N SER A 56 11.89 1.06 -3.79
CA SER A 56 13.28 0.62 -3.89
C SER A 56 13.86 0.90 -5.27
N LEU A 57 13.11 0.60 -6.33
CA LEU A 57 13.52 0.87 -7.71
C LEU A 57 13.64 2.37 -7.99
N LEU A 58 12.69 3.19 -7.51
CA LEU A 58 12.77 4.64 -7.67
C LEU A 58 14.05 5.22 -7.07
N ASN A 59 14.51 4.65 -5.96
CA ASN A 59 15.73 5.10 -5.28
C ASN A 59 17.02 4.65 -5.98
N GLN A 60 16.96 3.61 -6.79
CA GLN A 60 18.11 3.01 -7.46
C GLN A 60 18.28 3.43 -8.92
N LEU A 61 17.18 3.74 -9.59
CA LEU A 61 17.18 4.04 -11.02
C LEU A 61 17.70 5.45 -11.32
N PRO A 62 18.41 5.64 -12.44
CA PRO A 62 18.71 6.97 -12.94
C PRO A 62 17.44 7.79 -13.19
N PRO A 63 17.52 9.15 -13.18
CA PRO A 63 16.33 10.02 -13.21
C PRO A 63 15.37 9.75 -14.37
N ARG A 64 15.88 9.50 -15.58
CA ARG A 64 15.04 9.21 -16.75
C ARG A 64 14.25 7.92 -16.58
N GLN A 65 14.91 6.86 -16.13
CA GLN A 65 14.27 5.56 -15.90
C GLN A 65 13.30 5.61 -14.73
N ALA A 66 13.63 6.35 -13.67
CA ALA A 66 12.71 6.59 -12.56
C ALA A 66 11.44 7.32 -13.01
N ALA A 67 11.56 8.31 -13.89
CA ALA A 67 10.41 9.02 -14.47
C ALA A 67 9.54 8.08 -15.30
N GLN A 68 10.15 7.21 -16.09
CA GLN A 68 9.43 6.21 -16.88
C GLN A 68 8.71 5.21 -15.98
N LEU A 69 9.36 4.76 -14.91
CA LEU A 69 8.74 3.86 -13.95
C LEU A 69 7.50 4.50 -13.28
N ARG A 70 7.55 5.80 -12.96
CA ARG A 70 6.40 6.52 -12.42
C ARG A 70 5.24 6.57 -13.42
N ASP A 71 5.53 6.82 -14.68
CA ASP A 71 4.50 6.87 -15.74
C ASP A 71 3.87 5.48 -15.93
N ASP A 72 4.68 4.44 -15.97
CA ASP A 72 4.21 3.05 -16.09
C ASP A 72 3.36 2.66 -14.88
N GLN A 73 3.74 3.10 -13.69
CA GLN A 73 2.96 2.84 -12.47
C GLN A 73 1.58 3.52 -12.52
N ARG A 74 1.51 4.76 -13.01
CA ARG A 74 0.21 5.45 -13.18
C ARG A 74 -0.69 4.70 -14.15
N SER A 75 -0.15 4.23 -15.26
CA SER A 75 -0.89 3.43 -16.25
C SER A 75 -1.37 2.12 -15.65
N TRP A 76 -0.53 1.47 -14.86
CA TRP A 76 -0.89 0.23 -14.18
C TRP A 76 -2.02 0.44 -13.16
N LEU A 77 -2.01 1.53 -12.41
CA LEU A 77 -3.07 1.85 -11.46
C LEU A 77 -4.43 1.98 -12.15
N VAL A 78 -4.47 2.59 -13.33
CA VAL A 78 -5.69 2.67 -14.14
C VAL A 78 -6.16 1.27 -14.55
N ALA A 79 -5.26 0.42 -14.99
CA ALA A 79 -5.56 -0.97 -15.37
C ALA A 79 -6.06 -1.78 -14.16
N ARG A 80 -5.45 -1.62 -12.99
CA ARG A 80 -5.91 -2.24 -11.74
C ARG A 80 -7.34 -1.81 -11.42
N ASP A 81 -7.60 -0.53 -11.45
CA ASP A 81 -8.91 0.02 -11.09
C ASP A 81 -10.02 -0.42 -12.06
N SER A 82 -9.66 -0.74 -13.30
CA SER A 82 -10.60 -1.28 -14.27
C SER A 82 -11.15 -2.66 -13.91
N CYS A 83 -10.47 -3.38 -13.01
CA CYS A 83 -10.96 -4.65 -12.47
C CYS A 83 -12.20 -4.49 -11.58
N GLY A 84 -12.44 -3.29 -11.03
CA GLY A 84 -13.47 -3.09 -10.03
C GLY A 84 -13.25 -3.99 -8.82
N ALA A 85 -14.30 -4.66 -8.35
CA ALA A 85 -14.25 -5.54 -7.19
C ALA A 85 -13.90 -7.01 -7.51
N ASP A 86 -13.48 -7.30 -8.75
CA ASP A 86 -13.14 -8.65 -9.17
C ASP A 86 -11.78 -9.08 -8.60
N VAL A 87 -11.82 -9.93 -7.58
CA VAL A 87 -10.61 -10.40 -6.88
C VAL A 87 -9.65 -11.14 -7.80
N ARG A 88 -10.18 -11.97 -8.71
CA ARG A 88 -9.33 -12.73 -9.66
C ARG A 88 -8.62 -11.79 -10.63
N CYS A 89 -9.33 -10.82 -11.16
CA CYS A 89 -8.76 -9.79 -12.03
C CYS A 89 -7.67 -9.00 -11.29
N LEU A 90 -7.95 -8.55 -10.07
CA LEU A 90 -6.99 -7.82 -9.24
C LEU A 90 -5.74 -8.64 -8.96
N LYS A 91 -5.87 -9.91 -8.58
CA LYS A 91 -4.72 -10.79 -8.35
C LYS A 91 -3.84 -10.91 -9.59
N ALA A 92 -4.45 -11.09 -10.76
CA ALA A 92 -3.72 -11.16 -12.01
C ALA A 92 -2.94 -9.86 -12.29
N ARG A 93 -3.55 -8.71 -12.06
CA ARG A 93 -2.90 -7.41 -12.24
C ARG A 93 -1.68 -7.25 -11.32
N TYR A 94 -1.83 -7.58 -10.04
CA TYR A 94 -0.73 -7.51 -9.08
C TYR A 94 0.39 -8.49 -9.41
N GLN A 95 0.09 -9.72 -9.78
CA GLN A 95 1.08 -10.73 -10.14
C GLN A 95 1.90 -10.29 -11.37
N GLU A 96 1.24 -9.81 -12.40
CA GLU A 96 1.89 -9.27 -13.60
C GLU A 96 2.81 -8.10 -13.26
N ARG A 97 2.34 -7.18 -12.42
CA ARG A 97 3.12 -5.99 -12.07
C ARG A 97 4.34 -6.34 -11.22
N LEU A 98 4.20 -7.21 -10.23
CA LEU A 98 5.31 -7.69 -9.40
C LEU A 98 6.38 -8.36 -10.26
N ALA A 99 5.97 -9.22 -11.20
CA ALA A 99 6.90 -9.87 -12.13
C ALA A 99 7.63 -8.84 -13.02
N ARG A 100 6.93 -7.82 -13.49
CA ARG A 100 7.53 -6.73 -14.27
C ARG A 100 8.59 -5.97 -13.50
N LEU A 101 8.30 -5.62 -12.24
CA LEU A 101 9.23 -4.88 -11.40
C LEU A 101 10.51 -5.68 -11.13
N ASP A 102 10.45 -7.01 -11.12
CA ASP A 102 11.62 -7.87 -10.96
C ASP A 102 12.57 -7.83 -12.16
N GLU A 103 12.13 -7.34 -13.31
CA GLU A 103 12.90 -7.25 -14.54
C GLU A 103 13.75 -5.97 -14.67
N TYR A 104 13.59 -5.02 -13.75
CA TYR A 104 14.35 -3.76 -13.75
C TYR A 104 15.80 -3.92 -13.31
#